data_70db9ead822d7dd71f56123002cfbf25
#
_entry.id   70db9ead822d7dd71f56123002cfbf25
#
_cell.length_a   1.000
_cell.length_b   1.000
_cell.length_c   1.000
_cell.angle_alpha   90.00
_cell.angle_beta   90.00
_cell.angle_gamma   90.00
#
_symmetry.space_group_name_H-M   'P 1'
#
loop_
_entity.id
_entity.type
_entity.pdbx_description
1 polymer ?
#
loop_
_entity_poly.entity_id
_entity_poly.type
_entity_poly.pdbx_seq_one_letter_code
_entity_poly.pdbx_strand_id
1 'polypeptide(L)'
;PAVPDVPTLAESGLAGFDVESWFGLMAPAGTPQAVVDRLNQAMNKALANPALQASYKQSGFYAPQPPNTQESFARMIASEIDKWGAVVKSADIKAN
;
A
#
# COMPACT_ATOMS: atom_id res chain seq x y z
N PRO A 1 -14.41 1.44 -3.99
CA PRO A 1 -15.10 1.73 -5.27
C PRO A 1 -15.65 0.54 -6.02
N ALA A 2 -15.24 -0.71 -5.71
CA ALA A 2 -15.86 -1.89 -6.34
C ALA A 2 -17.31 -2.07 -5.89
N VAL A 3 -17.62 -1.63 -4.67
CA VAL A 3 -18.96 -1.64 -4.08
C VAL A 3 -19.26 -0.27 -3.47
N PRO A 4 -19.52 0.74 -4.32
CA PRO A 4 -19.62 2.13 -3.85
C PRO A 4 -20.77 2.38 -2.88
N ASP A 5 -21.79 1.54 -2.90
CA ASP A 5 -22.95 1.69 -2.01
C ASP A 5 -22.74 1.05 -0.64
N VAL A 6 -21.63 0.34 -0.43
CA VAL A 6 -21.30 -0.26 0.85
C VAL A 6 -20.38 0.71 1.60
N PRO A 7 -20.77 1.19 2.81
CA PRO A 7 -19.92 2.09 3.57
C PRO A 7 -18.72 1.36 4.16
N THR A 8 -17.65 2.10 4.42
CA THR A 8 -16.48 1.59 5.14
C THR A 8 -16.79 1.43 6.62
N LEU A 9 -15.94 0.69 7.33
CA LEU A 9 -16.06 0.57 8.78
C LEU A 9 -15.84 1.92 9.48
N ALA A 10 -14.93 2.75 8.95
CA ALA A 10 -14.72 4.09 9.47
C ALA A 10 -15.97 4.95 9.34
N GLU A 11 -16.64 4.89 8.17
CA GLU A 11 -17.90 5.60 7.92
C GLU A 11 -19.05 5.05 8.77
N SER A 12 -18.98 3.79 9.17
CA SER A 12 -20.02 3.10 9.95
C SER A 12 -19.83 3.24 11.46
N GLY A 13 -18.91 4.07 11.91
CA GLY A 13 -18.74 4.38 13.33
C GLY A 13 -17.40 3.97 13.93
N LEU A 14 -16.55 3.28 13.19
CA LEU A 14 -15.20 2.91 13.65
C LEU A 14 -14.18 3.90 13.09
N ALA A 15 -14.24 5.12 13.56
CA ALA A 15 -13.34 6.18 13.11
C ALA A 15 -11.88 5.76 13.25
N GLY A 16 -11.09 6.05 12.22
CA GLY A 16 -9.68 5.69 12.19
C GLY A 16 -9.41 4.23 11.83
N PHE A 17 -10.44 3.43 11.57
CA PHE A 17 -10.27 2.05 11.13
C PHE A 17 -9.89 2.04 9.64
N ASP A 18 -8.64 1.71 9.37
CA ASP A 18 -8.10 1.66 8.01
C ASP A 18 -7.13 0.49 7.93
N VAL A 19 -7.61 -0.64 7.46
CA VAL A 19 -6.84 -1.87 7.35
C VAL A 19 -6.92 -2.37 5.91
N GLU A 20 -5.78 -2.47 5.27
CA GLU A 20 -5.66 -2.92 3.89
C GLU A 20 -4.48 -3.87 3.73
N SER A 21 -4.60 -4.83 2.82
CA SER A 21 -3.47 -5.57 2.33
C SER A 21 -2.81 -4.78 1.21
N TRP A 22 -1.48 -4.80 1.16
CA TRP A 22 -0.74 -4.07 0.15
C TRP A 22 0.41 -4.90 -0.39
N PHE A 23 0.84 -4.56 -1.60
CA PHE A 23 1.97 -5.18 -2.26
C PHE A 23 2.94 -4.09 -2.70
N GLY A 24 4.22 -4.36 -2.57
CA GLY A 24 5.25 -3.43 -2.97
C GLY A 24 6.41 -4.12 -3.64
N LEU A 25 7.17 -3.35 -4.40
CA LEU A 25 8.40 -3.80 -5.02
C LEU A 25 9.58 -3.22 -4.25
N MET A 26 10.50 -4.08 -3.85
CA MET A 26 11.68 -3.70 -3.09
C MET A 26 12.94 -4.08 -3.83
N ALA A 27 13.99 -3.26 -3.69
CA ALA A 27 15.31 -3.54 -4.23
C ALA A 27 16.23 -4.02 -3.12
N PRO A 28 17.22 -4.88 -3.42
CA PRO A 28 18.22 -5.28 -2.43
C PRO A 28 18.98 -4.10 -1.87
N ALA A 29 19.42 -4.21 -0.63
CA ALA A 29 20.29 -3.20 -0.02
C ALA A 29 21.55 -3.02 -0.85
N GLY A 30 22.00 -1.76 -1.03
CA GLY A 30 23.16 -1.45 -1.83
C GLY A 30 22.88 -1.25 -3.31
N THR A 31 21.62 -1.38 -3.74
CA THR A 31 21.24 -1.06 -5.13
C THR A 31 21.52 0.43 -5.40
N PRO A 32 22.20 0.78 -6.51
CA PRO A 32 22.46 2.19 -6.82
C PRO A 32 21.20 3.02 -6.89
N GLN A 33 21.25 4.23 -6.35
CA GLN A 33 20.08 5.12 -6.27
C GLN A 33 19.48 5.42 -7.64
N ALA A 34 20.33 5.58 -8.66
CA ALA A 34 19.87 5.85 -10.03
C ALA A 34 19.00 4.71 -10.57
N VAL A 35 19.33 3.45 -10.23
CA VAL A 35 18.54 2.28 -10.63
C VAL A 35 17.19 2.28 -9.91
N VAL A 36 17.18 2.57 -8.62
CA VAL A 36 15.94 2.64 -7.81
C VAL A 36 15.03 3.75 -8.33
N ASP A 37 15.58 4.93 -8.63
CA ASP A 37 14.82 6.06 -9.18
C ASP A 37 14.20 5.69 -10.53
N ARG A 38 14.93 5.01 -11.39
CA ARG A 38 14.44 4.58 -12.69
C ARG A 38 13.32 3.55 -12.57
N LEU A 39 13.47 2.60 -11.65
CA LEU A 39 12.42 1.62 -11.36
C LEU A 39 11.16 2.29 -10.83
N ASN A 40 11.30 3.27 -9.95
CA ASN A 40 10.17 4.02 -9.41
C ASN A 40 9.44 4.77 -10.52
N GLN A 41 10.17 5.44 -11.42
CA GLN A 41 9.57 6.13 -12.57
C GLN A 41 8.85 5.16 -13.50
N ALA A 42 9.45 4.01 -13.78
CA ALA A 42 8.84 2.99 -14.64
C ALA A 42 7.56 2.42 -14.01
N MET A 43 7.59 2.16 -12.72
CA MET A 43 6.42 1.68 -11.97
C MET A 43 5.29 2.70 -11.98
N ASN A 44 5.59 3.97 -11.73
CA ASN A 44 4.58 5.04 -11.73
C ASN A 44 3.97 5.22 -13.11
N LYS A 45 4.78 5.11 -14.17
CA LYS A 45 4.29 5.16 -15.54
C LYS A 45 3.34 3.98 -15.84
N ALA A 46 3.69 2.78 -15.40
CA ALA A 46 2.85 1.60 -15.56
C ALA A 46 1.54 1.74 -14.78
N LEU A 47 1.61 2.24 -13.55
CA LEU A 47 0.42 2.42 -12.70
C LEU A 47 -0.52 3.50 -13.22
N ALA A 48 -0.03 4.44 -14.02
CA ALA A 48 -0.85 5.45 -14.67
C ALA A 48 -1.58 4.93 -15.92
N ASN A 49 -1.28 3.72 -16.38
CA ASN A 49 -1.90 3.14 -17.57
C ASN A 49 -3.36 2.77 -17.29
N PRO A 50 -4.34 3.31 -18.07
CA PRO A 50 -5.75 3.03 -17.82
C PRO A 50 -6.14 1.56 -17.94
N ALA A 51 -5.51 0.80 -18.83
CA ALA A 51 -5.78 -0.62 -18.99
C ALA A 51 -5.33 -1.41 -17.76
N LEU A 52 -4.18 -1.07 -17.17
CA LEU A 52 -3.70 -1.68 -15.96
C LEU A 52 -4.62 -1.34 -14.77
N GLN A 53 -5.04 -0.09 -14.67
CA GLN A 53 -5.95 0.35 -13.60
C GLN A 53 -7.29 -0.39 -13.69
N ALA A 54 -7.82 -0.59 -14.89
CA ALA A 54 -9.05 -1.35 -15.11
C ALA A 54 -8.88 -2.80 -14.68
N SER A 55 -7.75 -3.43 -15.01
CA SER A 55 -7.43 -4.80 -14.60
C SER A 55 -7.34 -4.92 -13.08
N TYR A 56 -6.69 -3.98 -12.43
CA TYR A 56 -6.59 -3.95 -10.97
C TYR A 56 -7.97 -3.84 -10.32
N LYS A 57 -8.81 -2.96 -10.84
CA LYS A 57 -10.17 -2.77 -10.32
C LYS A 57 -10.99 -4.05 -10.41
N GLN A 58 -10.90 -4.78 -11.53
CA GLN A 58 -11.57 -6.08 -11.69
C GLN A 58 -11.09 -7.12 -10.68
N SER A 59 -9.83 -7.04 -10.29
CA SER A 59 -9.22 -7.96 -9.32
C SER A 59 -9.38 -7.50 -7.87
N GLY A 60 -10.03 -6.38 -7.63
CA GLY A 60 -10.20 -5.83 -6.30
C GLY A 60 -9.01 -5.06 -5.76
N PHE A 61 -8.08 -4.65 -6.63
CA PHE A 61 -6.89 -3.88 -6.25
C PHE A 61 -7.03 -2.42 -6.67
N TYR A 62 -6.25 -1.57 -6.05
CA TYR A 62 -6.14 -0.16 -6.38
C TYR A 62 -4.69 0.23 -6.61
N ALA A 63 -4.48 1.11 -7.59
CA ALA A 63 -3.19 1.77 -7.73
C ALA A 63 -3.00 2.75 -6.57
N PRO A 64 -1.76 2.92 -6.08
CA PRO A 64 -1.50 3.88 -5.01
C PRO A 64 -1.80 5.31 -5.49
N GLN A 65 -2.26 6.14 -4.57
CA GLN A 65 -2.48 7.55 -4.85
C GLN A 65 -1.14 8.30 -4.91
N PRO A 66 -1.00 9.28 -5.80
CA PRO A 66 0.20 10.11 -5.81
C PRO A 66 0.35 10.91 -4.52
N PRO A 67 1.58 11.19 -4.08
CA PRO A 67 2.84 10.77 -4.69
C PRO A 67 3.22 9.33 -4.31
N ASN A 68 3.61 8.54 -5.30
CA ASN A 68 4.12 7.19 -5.07
C ASN A 68 5.64 7.21 -5.25
N THR A 69 6.34 7.52 -4.20
CA THR A 69 7.80 7.68 -4.16
C THR A 69 8.42 6.68 -3.20
N GLN A 70 9.75 6.59 -3.24
CA GLN A 70 10.50 5.78 -2.28
C GLN A 70 10.24 6.25 -0.85
N GLU A 71 10.23 7.56 -0.64
CA GLU A 71 10.00 8.17 0.67
C GLU A 71 8.58 7.90 1.17
N SER A 72 7.57 8.00 0.29
CA SER A 72 6.19 7.72 0.68
C SER A 72 6.01 6.25 1.04
N PHE A 73 6.66 5.34 0.31
CA PHE A 73 6.61 3.92 0.62
C PHE A 73 7.32 3.60 1.93
N ALA A 74 8.50 4.20 2.16
CA ALA A 74 9.25 4.02 3.40
C ALA A 74 8.42 4.50 4.62
N ARG A 75 7.75 5.62 4.50
CA ARG A 75 6.86 6.13 5.56
C ARG A 75 5.67 5.21 5.79
N MET A 76 5.10 4.68 4.72
CA MET A 76 3.98 3.74 4.81
C MET A 76 4.42 2.46 5.52
N ILE A 77 5.58 1.89 5.17
CA ILE A 77 6.13 0.70 5.82
C ILE A 77 6.34 0.97 7.31
N ALA A 78 6.94 2.10 7.68
CA ALA A 78 7.16 2.46 9.08
C ALA A 78 5.84 2.57 9.85
N SER A 79 4.83 3.23 9.24
CA SER A 79 3.50 3.36 9.82
C SER A 79 2.82 2.00 10.01
N GLU A 80 2.94 1.11 9.04
CA GLU A 80 2.37 -0.25 9.13
C GLU A 80 3.06 -1.10 10.18
N ILE A 81 4.37 -0.97 10.32
CA ILE A 81 5.13 -1.66 11.38
C ILE A 81 4.62 -1.24 12.75
N ASP A 82 4.43 0.06 12.97
CA ASP A 82 3.92 0.57 14.25
C ASP A 82 2.49 0.12 14.50
N LYS A 83 1.62 0.23 13.49
CA LYS A 83 0.22 -0.15 13.60
C LYS A 83 0.06 -1.63 13.91
N TRP A 84 0.67 -2.49 13.11
CA TRP A 84 0.56 -3.94 13.28
C TRP A 84 1.35 -4.45 14.47
N GLY A 85 2.45 -3.80 14.81
CA GLY A 85 3.19 -4.09 16.03
C GLY A 85 2.33 -3.91 17.28
N ALA A 86 1.55 -2.82 17.31
CA ALA A 86 0.62 -2.57 18.41
C ALA A 86 -0.50 -3.63 18.45
N VAL A 87 -1.04 -4.02 17.30
CA VAL A 87 -2.08 -5.06 17.21
C VAL A 87 -1.54 -6.40 17.68
N VAL A 88 -0.37 -6.80 17.20
CA VAL A 88 0.25 -8.07 17.57
C VAL A 88 0.51 -8.13 19.07
N LYS A 89 1.01 -7.05 19.65
CA LYS A 89 1.27 -6.95 21.08
C LYS A 89 -0.02 -7.00 21.90
N SER A 90 -1.03 -6.24 21.48
CA SER A 90 -2.33 -6.17 22.15
C SER A 90 -3.07 -7.50 22.12
N ALA A 91 -3.00 -8.22 21.01
CA ALA A 91 -3.67 -9.50 20.81
C ALA A 91 -2.81 -10.71 21.24
N ASP A 92 -1.59 -10.48 21.69
CA ASP A 92 -0.65 -11.53 22.13
C ASP A 92 -0.39 -12.58 21.02
N ILE A 93 -0.27 -12.11 19.79
CA ILE A 93 0.00 -12.97 18.64
C ILE A 93 1.51 -13.30 18.62
N LYS A 94 1.82 -14.57 18.53
CA LYS A 94 3.21 -15.04 18.50
C LYS A 94 3.47 -15.82 17.21
N ALA A 95 4.64 -15.57 16.61
CA ALA A 95 5.12 -16.36 15.49
C ALA A 95 5.66 -17.69 16.00
N ASN A 96 5.30 -18.76 15.32
CA ASN A 96 5.79 -20.11 15.64
C ASN A 96 6.88 -20.53 14.65
#